data_4ef3ab6180d657228e886df37ae9b691
#
_entry.id   4ef3ab6180d657228e886df37ae9b691
#
_cell.length_a   1.000
_cell.length_b   1.000
_cell.length_c   1.000
_cell.angle_alpha   90.00
_cell.angle_beta   90.00
_cell.angle_gamma   90.00
#
_symmetry.space_group_name_H-M   'P 1'
#
loop_
_entity.id
_entity.type
_entity.pdbx_description
1 polymer ?
#
loop_
_entity_poly.entity_id
_entity_poly.type
_entity_poly.pdbx_seq_one_letter_code
_entity_poly.pdbx_strand_id
1 'polypeptide(L)'
;MKRIIALLLVMVISLSLVACGGEKKAFEASKAAYENIDIAYKITEQFGSDIYEAWRLGIYDDDEILDDGAAHLATELSLSADEIRAGAIYTIYQDEWDTMSDEEKDELIDKADLFFSYFEDDLFSFCVMAVSNAYVVNGKVEEAQTALNAAKAQMKELSADYSDYEHYPNLKGYFTTTSSFFDFCQNPTGSFEQVKETINKYKNEARDYLSDLDYIFED
;
A
#
# COMPACT_ATOMS: atom_id res chain seq x y z
N MET A 1 -36.14 -48.74 -15.70
CA MET A 1 -36.35 -47.30 -15.85
C MET A 1 -36.35 -46.54 -14.51
N LYS A 2 -37.17 -46.86 -13.52
CA LYS A 2 -37.23 -46.14 -12.23
C LYS A 2 -35.87 -46.06 -11.47
N ARG A 3 -35.03 -47.14 -11.53
CA ARG A 3 -33.73 -47.17 -10.85
C ARG A 3 -32.67 -46.32 -11.55
N ILE A 4 -32.77 -46.15 -12.87
CA ILE A 4 -31.82 -45.30 -13.65
C ILE A 4 -32.14 -43.82 -13.41
N ILE A 5 -33.43 -43.46 -13.30
CA ILE A 5 -33.85 -42.10 -13.01
C ILE A 5 -33.45 -41.70 -11.59
N ALA A 6 -33.54 -42.61 -10.61
CA ALA A 6 -33.09 -42.33 -9.23
C ALA A 6 -31.54 -42.12 -9.16
N LEU A 7 -30.76 -42.91 -9.94
CA LEU A 7 -29.30 -42.75 -10.00
C LEU A 7 -28.88 -41.43 -10.68
N LEU A 8 -29.58 -41.03 -11.75
CA LEU A 8 -29.37 -39.74 -12.41
C LEU A 8 -29.74 -38.57 -11.50
N LEU A 9 -30.82 -38.68 -10.73
CA LEU A 9 -31.24 -37.63 -9.78
C LEU A 9 -30.23 -37.47 -8.63
N VAL A 10 -29.70 -38.59 -8.11
CA VAL A 10 -28.63 -38.54 -7.06
C VAL A 10 -27.34 -37.94 -7.61
N MET A 11 -26.95 -38.24 -8.86
CA MET A 11 -25.81 -37.64 -9.50
C MET A 11 -25.96 -36.13 -9.69
N VAL A 12 -27.13 -35.66 -10.14
CA VAL A 12 -27.41 -34.23 -10.31
C VAL A 12 -27.42 -33.50 -8.97
N ILE A 13 -27.96 -34.09 -7.92
CA ILE A 13 -27.95 -33.49 -6.57
C ILE A 13 -26.52 -33.46 -5.98
N SER A 14 -25.75 -34.53 -6.17
CA SER A 14 -24.37 -34.55 -5.68
C SER A 14 -23.47 -33.55 -6.43
N LEU A 15 -23.65 -33.36 -7.74
CA LEU A 15 -22.95 -32.36 -8.52
C LEU A 15 -23.35 -30.92 -8.12
N SER A 16 -24.63 -30.67 -7.82
CA SER A 16 -25.09 -29.36 -7.35
C SER A 16 -24.59 -29.01 -5.93
N LEU A 17 -24.48 -29.99 -5.03
CA LEU A 17 -23.95 -29.81 -3.68
C LEU A 17 -22.42 -29.54 -3.70
N VAL A 18 -21.69 -30.16 -4.62
CA VAL A 18 -20.25 -29.89 -4.83
C VAL A 18 -20.04 -28.50 -5.45
N ALA A 19 -20.88 -28.10 -6.41
CA ALA A 19 -20.86 -26.79 -7.01
C ALA A 19 -21.11 -25.66 -5.99
N CYS A 20 -22.18 -25.78 -5.18
CA CYS A 20 -22.47 -24.80 -4.12
C CYS A 20 -21.37 -24.72 -3.04
N GLY A 21 -20.69 -25.84 -2.73
CA GLY A 21 -19.58 -25.86 -1.78
C GLY A 21 -18.32 -25.20 -2.34
N GLY A 22 -18.07 -25.32 -3.64
CA GLY A 22 -16.96 -24.70 -4.34
C GLY A 22 -17.12 -23.17 -4.46
N GLU A 23 -18.29 -22.71 -4.85
CA GLU A 23 -18.61 -21.30 -4.99
C GLU A 23 -18.50 -20.54 -3.65
N LYS A 24 -19.03 -21.12 -2.57
CA LYS A 24 -18.88 -20.54 -1.22
C LYS A 24 -17.41 -20.43 -0.80
N LYS A 25 -16.59 -21.44 -1.06
CA LYS A 25 -15.15 -21.40 -0.75
C LYS A 25 -14.42 -20.37 -1.60
N ALA A 26 -14.76 -20.29 -2.89
CA ALA A 26 -14.21 -19.24 -3.76
C ALA A 26 -14.56 -17.84 -3.25
N PHE A 27 -15.82 -17.61 -2.83
CA PHE A 27 -16.25 -16.35 -2.24
C PHE A 27 -15.46 -16.00 -0.97
N GLU A 28 -15.36 -16.91 0.00
CA GLU A 28 -14.62 -16.68 1.26
C GLU A 28 -13.13 -16.39 1.01
N ALA A 29 -12.49 -17.15 0.12
CA ALA A 29 -11.10 -16.92 -0.24
C ALA A 29 -10.91 -15.58 -0.98
N SER A 30 -11.86 -15.20 -1.83
CA SER A 30 -11.87 -13.93 -2.55
C SER A 30 -12.08 -12.74 -1.61
N LYS A 31 -13.00 -12.88 -0.64
CA LYS A 31 -13.22 -11.85 0.38
C LYS A 31 -11.97 -11.63 1.23
N ALA A 32 -11.33 -12.69 1.68
CA ALA A 32 -10.09 -12.59 2.44
C ALA A 32 -8.95 -11.94 1.61
N ALA A 33 -8.85 -12.26 0.31
CA ALA A 33 -7.88 -11.62 -0.58
C ALA A 33 -8.20 -10.12 -0.74
N TYR A 34 -9.46 -9.77 -0.99
CA TYR A 34 -9.93 -8.39 -1.09
C TYR A 34 -9.56 -7.57 0.16
N GLU A 35 -9.90 -8.06 1.37
CA GLU A 35 -9.62 -7.38 2.64
C GLU A 35 -8.12 -7.07 2.80
N ASN A 36 -7.24 -8.02 2.46
CA ASN A 36 -5.80 -7.80 2.53
C ASN A 36 -5.28 -6.83 1.44
N ILE A 37 -5.82 -6.88 0.23
CA ILE A 37 -5.46 -5.93 -0.83
C ILE A 37 -5.90 -4.52 -0.44
N ASP A 38 -7.10 -4.37 0.12
CA ASP A 38 -7.66 -3.09 0.54
C ASP A 38 -6.88 -2.44 1.69
N ILE A 39 -6.42 -3.21 2.68
CA ILE A 39 -5.50 -2.73 3.72
C ILE A 39 -4.24 -2.17 3.07
N ALA A 40 -3.60 -2.94 2.19
CA ALA A 40 -2.39 -2.51 1.51
C ALA A 40 -2.61 -1.29 0.61
N TYR A 41 -3.75 -1.24 -0.09
CA TYR A 41 -4.09 -0.12 -0.97
C TYR A 41 -4.29 1.18 -0.19
N LYS A 42 -5.03 1.17 0.90
CA LYS A 42 -5.26 2.37 1.73
C LYS A 42 -3.96 2.97 2.25
N ILE A 43 -3.04 2.12 2.73
CA ILE A 43 -1.71 2.57 3.13
C ILE A 43 -0.93 3.15 1.94
N THR A 44 -0.94 2.44 0.81
CA THR A 44 -0.21 2.83 -0.39
C THR A 44 -0.75 4.12 -1.02
N GLU A 45 -2.07 4.30 -1.04
CA GLU A 45 -2.71 5.51 -1.56
C GLU A 45 -2.31 6.74 -0.75
N GLN A 46 -2.28 6.62 0.58
CA GLN A 46 -1.83 7.69 1.46
C GLN A 46 -0.32 7.95 1.30
N PHE A 47 0.49 6.89 1.27
CA PHE A 47 1.92 6.97 1.04
C PHE A 47 2.26 7.70 -0.27
N GLY A 48 1.61 7.32 -1.38
CA GLY A 48 1.79 8.00 -2.65
C GLY A 48 1.36 9.47 -2.63
N SER A 49 0.30 9.80 -1.90
CA SER A 49 -0.15 11.19 -1.71
C SER A 49 0.89 12.01 -0.96
N ASP A 50 1.42 11.47 0.13
CA ASP A 50 2.39 12.15 0.97
C ASP A 50 3.75 12.34 0.25
N ILE A 51 4.18 11.36 -0.57
CA ILE A 51 5.35 11.52 -1.45
C ILE A 51 5.15 12.67 -2.44
N TYR A 52 3.97 12.73 -3.08
CA TYR A 52 3.68 13.80 -4.03
C TYR A 52 3.72 15.17 -3.35
N GLU A 53 3.08 15.31 -2.18
CA GLU A 53 3.06 16.58 -1.44
C GLU A 53 4.44 16.94 -0.89
N ALA A 54 5.22 15.99 -0.36
CA ALA A 54 6.59 16.24 0.06
C ALA A 54 7.47 16.76 -1.08
N TRP A 55 7.28 16.21 -2.27
CA TRP A 55 7.99 16.68 -3.48
C TRP A 55 7.56 18.09 -3.87
N ARG A 56 6.23 18.36 -3.85
CA ARG A 56 5.68 19.68 -4.14
C ARG A 56 6.21 20.75 -3.17
N LEU A 57 6.15 20.47 -1.87
CA LEU A 57 6.59 21.39 -0.83
C LEU A 57 8.10 21.64 -0.95
N GLY A 58 8.90 20.60 -1.15
CA GLY A 58 10.35 20.74 -1.32
C GLY A 58 10.80 21.50 -2.57
N ILE A 59 9.89 21.76 -3.54
CA ILE A 59 10.18 22.57 -4.72
C ILE A 59 9.65 24.01 -4.56
N TYR A 60 8.49 24.20 -3.91
CA TYR A 60 7.74 25.47 -3.96
C TYR A 60 7.69 26.20 -2.62
N ASP A 61 7.94 25.53 -1.51
CA ASP A 61 7.86 26.05 -0.15
C ASP A 61 9.21 25.84 0.58
N ASP A 62 10.32 25.96 -0.15
CA ASP A 62 11.69 25.71 0.32
C ASP A 62 12.09 26.60 1.50
N ASP A 63 11.77 27.89 1.45
CA ASP A 63 12.05 28.83 2.53
C ASP A 63 11.39 28.41 3.86
N GLU A 64 10.12 28.00 3.81
CA GLU A 64 9.35 27.52 4.98
C GLU A 64 9.89 26.21 5.55
N ILE A 65 10.35 25.30 4.67
CA ILE A 65 10.95 24.03 5.10
C ILE A 65 12.31 24.27 5.74
N LEU A 66 13.11 25.21 5.23
CA LEU A 66 14.40 25.56 5.83
C LEU A 66 14.24 26.18 7.22
N ASP A 67 13.11 26.84 7.49
CA ASP A 67 12.82 27.45 8.79
C ASP A 67 12.24 26.46 9.81
N ASP A 68 11.34 25.56 9.40
CA ASP A 68 10.57 24.68 10.32
C ASP A 68 10.37 23.24 9.76
N GLY A 69 11.26 22.76 8.95
CA GLY A 69 11.45 21.40 8.44
C GLY A 69 10.24 20.46 8.51
N ALA A 70 10.31 19.51 9.44
CA ALA A 70 9.30 18.49 9.58
C ALA A 70 7.92 19.03 10.01
N ALA A 71 7.86 20.13 10.77
CA ALA A 71 6.58 20.70 11.21
C ALA A 71 5.84 21.34 10.03
N HIS A 72 6.53 22.01 9.10
CA HIS A 72 5.91 22.53 7.88
C HIS A 72 5.36 21.40 7.00
N LEU A 73 6.15 20.34 6.75
CA LEU A 73 5.69 19.16 6.02
C LEU A 73 4.46 18.53 6.65
N ALA A 74 4.42 18.41 7.98
CA ALA A 74 3.30 17.80 8.71
C ALA A 74 1.97 18.58 8.59
N THR A 75 1.98 19.83 8.13
CA THR A 75 0.73 20.60 7.91
C THR A 75 -0.09 20.07 6.72
N GLU A 76 0.55 19.48 5.73
CA GLU A 76 -0.05 19.04 4.48
C GLU A 76 -0.05 17.50 4.31
N LEU A 77 0.74 16.79 5.13
CA LEU A 77 0.91 15.35 5.06
C LEU A 77 0.05 14.62 6.12
N SER A 78 -0.14 13.33 5.94
CA SER A 78 -0.81 12.48 6.93
C SER A 78 0.09 12.07 8.10
N LEU A 79 1.37 12.39 8.01
CA LEU A 79 2.40 12.09 9.01
C LEU A 79 2.51 13.22 10.03
N SER A 80 2.80 12.88 11.27
CA SER A 80 3.18 13.85 12.29
C SER A 80 4.60 14.38 12.06
N ALA A 81 4.92 15.55 12.62
CA ALA A 81 6.27 16.09 12.56
C ALA A 81 7.32 15.12 13.14
N ASP A 82 6.99 14.40 14.21
CA ASP A 82 7.91 13.45 14.84
C ASP A 82 8.17 12.21 13.95
N GLU A 83 7.15 11.72 13.22
CA GLU A 83 7.36 10.66 12.23
C GLU A 83 8.24 11.12 11.08
N ILE A 84 8.08 12.35 10.60
CA ILE A 84 8.91 12.93 9.54
C ILE A 84 10.35 13.14 10.04
N ARG A 85 10.55 13.62 11.27
CA ARG A 85 11.87 13.72 11.91
C ARG A 85 12.55 12.36 12.01
N ALA A 86 11.83 11.35 12.48
CA ALA A 86 12.36 9.99 12.56
C ALA A 86 12.78 9.46 11.17
N GLY A 87 11.97 9.71 10.14
CA GLY A 87 12.31 9.38 8.75
C GLY A 87 13.53 10.14 8.22
N ALA A 88 13.67 11.43 8.56
CA ALA A 88 14.83 12.23 8.20
C ALA A 88 16.13 11.68 8.85
N ILE A 89 16.08 11.31 10.13
CA ILE A 89 17.21 10.67 10.81
C ILE A 89 17.53 9.30 10.21
N TYR A 90 16.50 8.49 9.97
CA TYR A 90 16.68 7.20 9.31
C TYR A 90 17.34 7.33 7.93
N THR A 91 17.01 8.39 7.16
CA THR A 91 17.64 8.67 5.87
C THR A 91 19.18 8.79 5.98
N ILE A 92 19.66 9.35 7.08
CA ILE A 92 21.10 9.63 7.29
C ILE A 92 21.82 8.45 7.96
N TYR A 93 21.14 7.78 8.89
CA TYR A 93 21.71 6.76 9.77
C TYR A 93 21.13 5.37 9.54
N GLN A 94 20.71 5.05 8.32
CA GLN A 94 20.02 3.79 7.99
C GLN A 94 20.82 2.55 8.43
N ASP A 95 22.14 2.56 8.22
CA ASP A 95 23.00 1.42 8.54
C ASP A 95 23.18 1.20 10.05
N GLU A 96 23.06 2.26 10.85
CA GLU A 96 23.20 2.22 12.31
C GLU A 96 21.85 2.12 13.04
N TRP A 97 20.74 2.39 12.37
CA TRP A 97 19.41 2.54 12.98
C TRP A 97 19.00 1.38 13.89
N ASP A 98 19.23 0.13 13.45
CA ASP A 98 18.84 -1.07 14.19
C ASP A 98 19.75 -1.33 15.42
N THR A 99 20.90 -0.67 15.49
CA THR A 99 21.89 -0.80 16.58
C THR A 99 21.83 0.33 17.58
N MET A 100 21.17 1.44 17.24
CA MET A 100 20.96 2.57 18.14
C MET A 100 19.98 2.23 19.26
N SER A 101 20.27 2.72 20.44
CA SER A 101 19.31 2.73 21.55
C SER A 101 18.16 3.72 21.29
N ASP A 102 17.04 3.54 21.99
CA ASP A 102 15.91 4.46 21.87
C ASP A 102 16.32 5.90 22.32
N GLU A 103 17.18 6.02 23.36
CA GLU A 103 17.66 7.32 23.82
C GLU A 103 18.55 8.04 22.77
N GLU A 104 19.39 7.30 22.03
CA GLU A 104 20.18 7.85 20.93
C GLU A 104 19.29 8.31 19.76
N LYS A 105 18.26 7.54 19.44
CA LYS A 105 17.28 7.90 18.42
C LYS A 105 16.52 9.17 18.80
N ASP A 106 16.01 9.25 20.02
CA ASP A 106 15.27 10.41 20.52
C ASP A 106 16.14 11.69 20.49
N GLU A 107 17.42 11.60 20.91
CA GLU A 107 18.35 12.75 20.86
C GLU A 107 18.60 13.25 19.43
N LEU A 108 18.64 12.34 18.44
CA LEU A 108 18.81 12.70 17.04
C LEU A 108 17.52 13.27 16.43
N ILE A 109 16.36 12.70 16.77
CA ILE A 109 15.05 13.17 16.32
C ILE A 109 14.79 14.61 16.78
N ASP A 110 15.18 14.97 18.00
CA ASP A 110 15.08 16.35 18.52
C ASP A 110 15.91 17.36 17.70
N LYS A 111 16.93 16.89 16.97
CA LYS A 111 17.82 17.72 16.14
C LYS A 111 17.51 17.60 14.65
N ALA A 112 16.50 16.83 14.27
CA ALA A 112 16.26 16.46 12.88
C ALA A 112 15.99 17.64 11.95
N ASP A 113 15.35 18.70 12.44
CA ASP A 113 15.02 19.87 11.63
C ASP A 113 16.30 20.60 11.13
N LEU A 114 17.43 20.47 11.82
CA LEU A 114 18.72 20.99 11.35
C LEU A 114 19.19 20.32 10.06
N PHE A 115 18.80 19.08 9.81
CA PHE A 115 19.24 18.35 8.62
C PHE A 115 18.59 18.89 7.35
N PHE A 116 17.39 19.45 7.40
CA PHE A 116 16.76 20.08 6.24
C PHE A 116 17.63 21.21 5.70
N SER A 117 18.28 21.99 6.56
CA SER A 117 19.20 23.05 6.14
C SER A 117 20.52 22.52 5.56
N TYR A 118 20.98 21.33 5.94
CA TYR A 118 22.18 20.73 5.34
C TYR A 118 21.96 20.22 3.91
N PHE A 119 20.70 19.98 3.52
CA PHE A 119 20.33 19.52 2.17
C PHE A 119 19.67 20.62 1.33
N GLU A 120 19.94 21.92 1.61
CA GLU A 120 19.39 23.06 0.89
C GLU A 120 19.51 22.93 -0.64
N ASP A 121 20.66 22.47 -1.15
CA ASP A 121 20.90 22.27 -2.59
C ASP A 121 20.05 21.15 -3.23
N ASP A 122 19.49 20.22 -2.44
CA ASP A 122 18.66 19.08 -2.90
C ASP A 122 17.50 18.80 -1.93
N LEU A 123 16.89 19.88 -1.45
CA LEU A 123 15.87 19.84 -0.40
C LEU A 123 14.67 18.97 -0.76
N PHE A 124 14.20 19.06 -2.02
CA PHE A 124 13.06 18.26 -2.47
C PHE A 124 13.35 16.75 -2.38
N SER A 125 14.53 16.30 -2.77
CA SER A 125 14.92 14.89 -2.64
C SER A 125 14.99 14.46 -1.18
N PHE A 126 15.52 15.32 -0.31
CA PHE A 126 15.58 15.06 1.12
C PHE A 126 14.17 14.95 1.75
N CYS A 127 13.26 15.86 1.40
CA CYS A 127 11.86 15.81 1.85
C CYS A 127 11.18 14.48 1.45
N VAL A 128 11.35 14.08 0.19
CA VAL A 128 10.79 12.80 -0.30
C VAL A 128 11.39 11.60 0.43
N MET A 129 12.70 11.59 0.67
CA MET A 129 13.35 10.51 1.41
C MET A 129 12.92 10.49 2.88
N ALA A 130 12.85 11.64 3.55
CA ALA A 130 12.40 11.74 4.93
C ALA A 130 10.97 11.20 5.08
N VAL A 131 10.05 11.58 4.18
CA VAL A 131 8.67 11.08 4.17
C VAL A 131 8.60 9.59 3.84
N SER A 132 9.33 9.12 2.83
CA SER A 132 9.36 7.69 2.49
C SER A 132 9.88 6.85 3.66
N ASN A 133 10.92 7.30 4.32
CA ASN A 133 11.51 6.63 5.47
C ASN A 133 10.67 6.75 6.74
N ALA A 134 9.83 7.78 6.89
CA ALA A 134 8.84 7.86 7.94
C ALA A 134 7.85 6.68 7.86
N TYR A 135 7.41 6.32 6.65
CA TYR A 135 6.56 5.13 6.42
C TYR A 135 7.27 3.81 6.75
N VAL A 136 8.60 3.75 6.64
CA VAL A 136 9.38 2.59 7.08
C VAL A 136 9.45 2.54 8.61
N VAL A 137 9.85 3.64 9.24
CA VAL A 137 10.09 3.72 10.69
C VAL A 137 8.80 3.56 11.50
N ASN A 138 7.67 4.09 11.02
CA ASN A 138 6.37 3.93 11.70
C ASN A 138 5.69 2.58 11.42
N GLY A 139 6.33 1.67 10.66
CA GLY A 139 5.86 0.32 10.39
C GLY A 139 4.79 0.19 9.28
N LYS A 140 4.39 1.29 8.63
CA LYS A 140 3.35 1.25 7.57
C LYS A 140 3.79 0.48 6.32
N VAL A 141 5.06 0.56 5.96
CA VAL A 141 5.62 -0.25 4.87
C VAL A 141 5.56 -1.75 5.21
N GLU A 142 5.88 -2.14 6.44
CA GLU A 142 5.80 -3.54 6.88
C GLU A 142 4.34 -4.02 6.93
N GLU A 143 3.40 -3.20 7.40
CA GLU A 143 1.97 -3.51 7.43
C GLU A 143 1.44 -3.76 6.00
N ALA A 144 1.71 -2.87 5.05
CA ALA A 144 1.31 -3.01 3.66
C ALA A 144 1.94 -4.25 3.00
N GLN A 145 3.24 -4.48 3.20
CA GLN A 145 3.94 -5.65 2.67
C GLN A 145 3.38 -6.96 3.23
N THR A 146 3.04 -6.99 4.52
CA THR A 146 2.43 -8.16 5.17
C THR A 146 1.07 -8.46 4.56
N ALA A 147 0.23 -7.44 4.38
CA ALA A 147 -1.08 -7.55 3.75
C ALA A 147 -0.96 -8.04 2.28
N LEU A 148 -0.03 -7.48 1.49
CA LEU A 148 0.23 -7.94 0.12
C LEU A 148 0.72 -9.40 0.06
N ASN A 149 1.55 -9.83 1.00
CA ASN A 149 2.00 -11.21 1.06
C ASN A 149 0.85 -12.17 1.40
N ALA A 150 -0.05 -11.80 2.31
CA ALA A 150 -1.25 -12.55 2.64
C ALA A 150 -2.19 -12.63 1.42
N ALA A 151 -2.47 -11.50 0.77
CA ALA A 151 -3.25 -11.44 -0.46
C ALA A 151 -2.65 -12.33 -1.57
N LYS A 152 -1.33 -12.29 -1.75
CA LYS A 152 -0.62 -13.11 -2.74
C LYS A 152 -0.82 -14.62 -2.51
N ALA A 153 -0.82 -15.06 -1.26
CA ALA A 153 -1.05 -16.46 -0.91
C ALA A 153 -2.49 -16.87 -1.28
N GLN A 154 -3.47 -16.04 -0.93
CA GLN A 154 -4.89 -16.25 -1.26
C GLN A 154 -5.14 -16.22 -2.77
N MET A 155 -4.54 -15.26 -3.49
CA MET A 155 -4.62 -15.18 -4.96
C MET A 155 -4.02 -16.41 -5.64
N LYS A 156 -2.98 -17.02 -5.05
CA LYS A 156 -2.40 -18.26 -5.56
C LYS A 156 -3.37 -19.45 -5.40
N GLU A 157 -4.06 -19.55 -4.27
CA GLU A 157 -5.11 -20.55 -4.03
C GLU A 157 -6.27 -20.37 -5.01
N LEU A 158 -6.77 -19.14 -5.15
CA LEU A 158 -7.83 -18.80 -6.11
C LEU A 158 -7.45 -19.16 -7.55
N SER A 159 -6.21 -18.87 -7.95
CA SER A 159 -5.73 -19.21 -9.28
C SER A 159 -5.66 -20.73 -9.54
N ALA A 160 -5.37 -21.53 -8.51
CA ALA A 160 -5.23 -22.98 -8.64
C ALA A 160 -6.58 -23.68 -8.67
N ASP A 161 -7.50 -23.29 -7.77
CA ASP A 161 -8.71 -24.06 -7.48
C ASP A 161 -10.00 -23.37 -7.98
N TYR A 162 -9.95 -22.04 -8.22
CA TYR A 162 -11.13 -21.22 -8.53
C TYR A 162 -10.88 -20.17 -9.60
N SER A 163 -10.02 -20.47 -10.61
CA SER A 163 -9.67 -19.54 -11.69
C SER A 163 -10.88 -19.06 -12.52
N ASP A 164 -11.95 -19.85 -12.55
CA ASP A 164 -13.19 -19.55 -13.28
C ASP A 164 -14.20 -18.76 -12.42
N TYR A 165 -13.84 -18.42 -11.18
CA TYR A 165 -14.68 -17.61 -10.32
C TYR A 165 -14.86 -16.21 -10.91
N GLU A 166 -16.10 -15.75 -11.01
CA GLU A 166 -16.51 -14.54 -11.73
C GLU A 166 -15.69 -13.30 -11.35
N HIS A 167 -15.36 -13.14 -10.07
CA HIS A 167 -14.68 -11.95 -9.55
C HIS A 167 -13.14 -12.08 -9.50
N TYR A 168 -12.58 -13.24 -9.85
CA TYR A 168 -11.13 -13.47 -9.85
C TYR A 168 -10.35 -12.49 -10.74
N PRO A 169 -10.79 -12.14 -11.97
CA PRO A 169 -10.08 -11.19 -12.80
C PRO A 169 -9.96 -9.79 -12.18
N ASN A 170 -11.03 -9.29 -11.54
CA ASN A 170 -11.04 -7.98 -10.88
C ASN A 170 -10.14 -7.98 -9.64
N LEU A 171 -10.20 -9.04 -8.81
CA LEU A 171 -9.26 -9.20 -7.68
C LEU A 171 -7.81 -9.25 -8.13
N LYS A 172 -7.51 -9.96 -9.21
CA LYS A 172 -6.16 -10.05 -9.78
C LYS A 172 -5.69 -8.67 -10.29
N GLY A 173 -6.57 -7.92 -10.94
CA GLY A 173 -6.29 -6.55 -11.39
C GLY A 173 -5.97 -5.66 -10.19
N TYR A 174 -6.83 -5.64 -9.19
CA TYR A 174 -6.66 -4.86 -7.97
C TYR A 174 -5.36 -5.20 -7.23
N PHE A 175 -5.07 -6.48 -7.02
CA PHE A 175 -3.81 -6.94 -6.42
C PHE A 175 -2.58 -6.47 -7.20
N THR A 176 -2.60 -6.60 -8.53
CA THR A 176 -1.47 -6.24 -9.37
C THR A 176 -1.23 -4.73 -9.36
N THR A 177 -2.31 -3.94 -9.46
CA THR A 177 -2.24 -2.48 -9.41
C THR A 177 -1.72 -2.00 -8.06
N THR A 178 -2.27 -2.53 -6.95
CA THR A 178 -1.83 -2.18 -5.59
C THR A 178 -0.37 -2.54 -5.35
N SER A 179 0.07 -3.74 -5.75
CA SER A 179 1.47 -4.15 -5.61
C SER A 179 2.41 -3.25 -6.41
N SER A 180 2.05 -2.91 -7.66
CA SER A 180 2.88 -2.04 -8.49
C SER A 180 2.92 -0.61 -7.97
N PHE A 181 1.82 -0.13 -7.40
CA PHE A 181 1.76 1.19 -6.77
C PHE A 181 2.62 1.24 -5.50
N PHE A 182 2.56 0.21 -4.67
CA PHE A 182 3.39 0.08 -3.47
C PHE A 182 4.88 0.05 -3.81
N ASP A 183 5.30 -0.73 -4.79
CA ASP A 183 6.68 -0.78 -5.27
C ASP A 183 7.15 0.59 -5.79
N PHE A 184 6.27 1.32 -6.50
CA PHE A 184 6.56 2.67 -6.97
C PHE A 184 6.74 3.66 -5.81
N CYS A 185 5.88 3.62 -4.78
CA CYS A 185 6.00 4.50 -3.62
C CYS A 185 7.29 4.29 -2.83
N GLN A 186 7.81 3.07 -2.78
CA GLN A 186 9.10 2.81 -2.12
C GLN A 186 10.30 3.35 -2.90
N ASN A 187 10.19 3.51 -4.23
CA ASN A 187 11.28 3.98 -5.10
C ASN A 187 10.71 4.89 -6.20
N PRO A 188 10.18 6.07 -5.85
CA PRO A 188 9.60 6.98 -6.82
C PRO A 188 10.69 7.51 -7.75
N THR A 189 10.49 7.38 -9.06
CA THR A 189 11.46 7.80 -10.09
C THR A 189 10.77 8.61 -11.18
N GLY A 190 11.48 9.59 -11.72
CA GLY A 190 11.00 10.44 -12.79
C GLY A 190 11.06 11.93 -12.42
N SER A 191 10.46 12.79 -13.23
CA SER A 191 10.21 14.18 -12.89
C SER A 191 8.98 14.32 -11.99
N PHE A 192 8.81 15.46 -11.34
CA PHE A 192 7.63 15.78 -10.54
C PHE A 192 6.30 15.48 -11.25
N GLU A 193 6.17 15.92 -12.51
CA GLU A 193 4.95 15.66 -13.30
C GLU A 193 4.76 14.16 -13.61
N GLN A 194 5.84 13.42 -13.89
CA GLN A 194 5.77 11.97 -14.12
C GLN A 194 5.36 11.21 -12.88
N VAL A 195 5.87 11.60 -11.70
CA VAL A 195 5.48 11.00 -10.42
C VAL A 195 4.01 11.24 -10.15
N LYS A 196 3.53 12.48 -10.32
CA LYS A 196 2.12 12.86 -10.20
C LYS A 196 1.20 12.02 -11.12
N GLU A 197 1.56 11.95 -12.40
CA GLU A 197 0.81 11.16 -13.39
C GLU A 197 0.77 9.69 -13.03
N THR A 198 1.90 9.13 -12.56
CA THR A 198 2.00 7.72 -12.17
C THR A 198 1.13 7.42 -10.95
N ILE A 199 1.18 8.24 -9.90
CA ILE A 199 0.33 8.12 -8.72
C ILE A 199 -1.15 8.18 -9.11
N ASN A 200 -1.54 9.18 -9.89
CA ASN A 200 -2.92 9.34 -10.35
C ASN A 200 -3.40 8.16 -11.20
N LYS A 201 -2.53 7.62 -12.05
CA LYS A 201 -2.81 6.43 -12.86
C LYS A 201 -3.14 5.25 -11.96
N TYR A 202 -2.27 4.92 -10.98
CA TYR A 202 -2.51 3.80 -10.08
C TYR A 202 -3.78 3.98 -9.23
N LYS A 203 -4.04 5.20 -8.73
CA LYS A 203 -5.27 5.51 -7.99
C LYS A 203 -6.52 5.28 -8.83
N ASN A 204 -6.52 5.72 -10.08
CA ASN A 204 -7.66 5.55 -10.97
C ASN A 204 -7.87 4.08 -11.34
N GLU A 205 -6.79 3.36 -11.71
CA GLU A 205 -6.87 1.92 -12.01
C GLU A 205 -7.37 1.11 -10.79
N ALA A 206 -6.92 1.42 -9.58
CA ALA A 206 -7.40 0.75 -8.38
C ALA A 206 -8.89 1.03 -8.11
N ARG A 207 -9.34 2.28 -8.27
CA ARG A 207 -10.75 2.68 -8.09
C ARG A 207 -11.68 2.00 -9.08
N ASP A 208 -11.24 1.75 -10.31
CA ASP A 208 -12.02 1.03 -11.29
C ASP A 208 -12.32 -0.41 -10.81
N TYR A 209 -11.35 -1.08 -10.19
CA TYR A 209 -11.57 -2.40 -9.58
C TYR A 209 -12.38 -2.35 -8.27
N LEU A 210 -12.10 -1.35 -7.41
CA LEU A 210 -12.78 -1.17 -6.13
C LEU A 210 -14.28 -1.02 -6.31
N SER A 211 -14.72 -0.22 -7.27
CA SER A 211 -16.16 0.05 -7.48
C SER A 211 -16.99 -1.23 -7.72
N ASP A 212 -16.39 -2.25 -8.31
CA ASP A 212 -17.02 -3.55 -8.53
C ASP A 212 -16.89 -4.47 -7.31
N LEU A 213 -15.74 -4.43 -6.62
CA LEU A 213 -15.41 -5.34 -5.53
C LEU A 213 -16.07 -4.94 -4.20
N ASP A 214 -16.17 -3.64 -3.91
CA ASP A 214 -16.83 -3.10 -2.72
C ASP A 214 -18.29 -3.54 -2.67
N TYR A 215 -19.00 -3.44 -3.81
CA TYR A 215 -20.38 -3.88 -3.91
C TYR A 215 -20.58 -5.38 -3.60
N ILE A 216 -19.52 -6.19 -3.79
CA ILE A 216 -19.57 -7.64 -3.61
C ILE A 216 -19.16 -8.06 -2.19
N PHE A 217 -18.19 -7.37 -1.60
CA PHE A 217 -17.50 -7.82 -0.38
C PHE A 217 -17.75 -6.96 0.86
N GLU A 218 -18.30 -5.74 0.74
CA GLU A 218 -18.58 -4.85 1.88
C GLU A 218 -19.94 -5.06 2.57
N ASP A 219 -20.74 -6.07 2.16
CA ASP A 219 -22.04 -6.42 2.82
C ASP A 219 -21.87 -7.30 4.07
#